data_ed10d29f25eec90ab726835efa0d8c10
#
_entry.id   ed10d29f25eec90ab726835efa0d8c10
#
_cell.length_a   1.000
_cell.length_b   1.000
_cell.length_c   1.000
_cell.angle_alpha   90.00
_cell.angle_beta   90.00
_cell.angle_gamma   90.00
#
_symmetry.space_group_name_H-M   'P 1'
#
loop_
_entity.id
_entity.type
_entity.pdbx_description
1 polymer ?
#
loop_
_entity_poly.entity_id
_entity_poly.type
_entity_poly.pdbx_seq_one_letter_code
_entity_poly.pdbx_strand_id
1 'polypeptide(L)'
;MNLLTPLLIMTPAATFAYNASTTRTTFLRETTVSATIKADEAIIWALLTNASDHPRWNSTIASLQGTFAPGEKIVLKSTLEAKRSFKLKVKEFQSAKKLVWGDGKVQRTFTLKNNSDGTVTFTMTERIGGLMFPMHAKYIPSFDDSFNTFAADLKKQIDPIQNKAL
;
A
#
# COMPACT_ATOMS: atom_id res chain seq x y z
N MET A 1 -2.52 -56.97 -0.84
CA MET A 1 -1.76 -55.86 -0.25
C MET A 1 -2.14 -54.59 -1.03
N ASN A 2 -3.18 -53.88 -0.56
CA ASN A 2 -3.71 -52.67 -1.24
C ASN A 2 -2.99 -51.44 -0.69
N LEU A 3 -2.17 -50.83 -1.53
CA LEU A 3 -1.54 -49.55 -1.26
C LEU A 3 -2.58 -48.44 -1.55
N LEU A 4 -3.19 -47.88 -0.50
CA LEU A 4 -3.98 -46.68 -0.56
C LEU A 4 -3.04 -45.48 -0.68
N THR A 5 -2.97 -44.91 -1.88
CA THR A 5 -2.28 -43.62 -2.12
C THR A 5 -3.13 -42.50 -1.52
N PRO A 6 -2.60 -41.66 -0.63
CA PRO A 6 -3.37 -40.54 -0.12
C PRO A 6 -3.56 -39.51 -1.22
N LEU A 7 -4.83 -39.19 -1.52
CA LEU A 7 -5.22 -38.10 -2.41
C LEU A 7 -4.88 -36.78 -1.73
N LEU A 8 -3.87 -36.10 -2.24
CA LEU A 8 -3.50 -34.75 -1.79
C LEU A 8 -4.58 -33.77 -2.25
N ILE A 9 -5.49 -33.41 -1.37
CA ILE A 9 -6.49 -32.37 -1.65
C ILE A 9 -5.75 -31.03 -1.62
N MET A 10 -5.42 -30.51 -2.80
CA MET A 10 -4.99 -29.11 -2.96
C MET A 10 -6.22 -28.21 -2.70
N THR A 11 -6.30 -27.64 -1.53
CA THR A 11 -7.22 -26.53 -1.28
C THR A 11 -6.79 -25.34 -2.15
N PRO A 12 -7.67 -24.76 -2.97
CA PRO A 12 -7.33 -23.56 -3.72
C PRO A 12 -7.00 -22.46 -2.71
N ALA A 13 -5.82 -21.86 -2.86
CA ALA A 13 -5.47 -20.66 -2.13
C ALA A 13 -6.54 -19.60 -2.44
N ALA A 14 -7.25 -19.14 -1.43
CA ALA A 14 -8.22 -18.07 -1.59
C ALA A 14 -7.48 -16.83 -2.11
N THR A 15 -7.69 -16.50 -3.37
CA THR A 15 -7.21 -15.26 -3.96
C THR A 15 -8.07 -14.16 -3.37
N PHE A 16 -7.59 -13.50 -2.32
CA PHE A 16 -8.23 -12.30 -1.82
C PHE A 16 -8.01 -11.21 -2.87
N ALA A 17 -9.02 -10.99 -3.70
CA ALA A 17 -9.04 -9.86 -4.62
C ALA A 17 -9.25 -8.59 -3.79
N TYR A 18 -8.20 -7.79 -3.63
CA TYR A 18 -8.33 -6.43 -3.13
C TYR A 18 -8.95 -5.61 -4.26
N ASN A 19 -10.00 -4.87 -3.94
CA ASN A 19 -10.68 -4.03 -4.93
C ASN A 19 -10.32 -2.58 -4.66
N ALA A 20 -9.28 -2.10 -5.34
CA ALA A 20 -9.04 -0.67 -5.42
C ALA A 20 -10.22 -0.01 -6.15
N SER A 21 -10.65 1.12 -5.65
CA SER A 21 -11.71 1.92 -6.25
C SER A 21 -11.22 3.32 -6.57
N THR A 22 -11.57 3.81 -7.77
CA THR A 22 -11.23 5.16 -8.20
C THR A 22 -12.49 5.98 -8.42
N THR A 23 -12.57 7.11 -7.73
CA THR A 23 -13.57 8.15 -7.95
C THR A 23 -12.95 9.34 -8.67
N ARG A 24 -13.74 10.05 -9.49
CA ARG A 24 -13.29 11.21 -10.27
C ARG A 24 -14.32 12.33 -10.23
N THR A 25 -13.80 13.53 -10.08
CA THR A 25 -14.51 14.77 -10.36
C THR A 25 -13.74 15.59 -11.40
N THR A 26 -14.23 16.76 -11.78
CA THR A 26 -13.53 17.65 -12.72
C THR A 26 -12.11 17.98 -12.27
N PHE A 27 -11.89 18.19 -10.97
CA PHE A 27 -10.63 18.69 -10.43
C PHE A 27 -9.89 17.72 -9.52
N LEU A 28 -10.40 16.48 -9.36
CA LEU A 28 -9.86 15.51 -8.42
C LEU A 28 -10.04 14.07 -8.92
N ARG A 29 -9.03 13.26 -8.72
CA ARG A 29 -9.11 11.79 -8.75
C ARG A 29 -8.66 11.26 -7.40
N GLU A 30 -9.41 10.32 -6.87
CA GLU A 30 -9.06 9.61 -5.65
C GLU A 30 -9.12 8.11 -5.89
N THR A 31 -8.03 7.41 -5.60
CA THR A 31 -7.94 5.94 -5.66
C THR A 31 -7.72 5.43 -4.25
N THR A 32 -8.51 4.44 -3.82
CA THR A 32 -8.43 3.85 -2.49
C THR A 32 -8.41 2.34 -2.57
N VAL A 33 -7.59 1.71 -1.73
CA VAL A 33 -7.61 0.27 -1.46
C VAL A 33 -7.63 0.04 0.05
N SER A 34 -8.36 -0.98 0.49
CA SER A 34 -8.38 -1.43 1.88
C SER A 34 -8.15 -2.93 1.97
N ALA A 35 -7.47 -3.35 3.04
CA ALA A 35 -7.21 -4.74 3.36
C ALA A 35 -7.34 -4.99 4.86
N THR A 36 -8.03 -6.07 5.24
CA THR A 36 -8.01 -6.56 6.62
C THR A 36 -6.90 -7.58 6.77
N ILE A 37 -5.98 -7.32 7.70
CA ILE A 37 -4.76 -8.09 7.90
C ILE A 37 -4.76 -8.60 9.34
N LYS A 38 -4.56 -9.91 9.53
CA LYS A 38 -4.38 -10.48 10.86
C LYS A 38 -2.94 -10.20 11.30
N ALA A 39 -2.73 -9.15 12.06
CA ALA A 39 -1.41 -8.73 12.54
C ALA A 39 -1.52 -7.69 13.65
N ASP A 40 -0.42 -7.51 14.38
CA ASP A 40 -0.23 -6.34 15.22
C ASP A 40 0.01 -5.10 14.33
N GLU A 41 -0.59 -3.98 14.69
CA GLU A 41 -0.43 -2.71 13.97
C GLU A 41 1.02 -2.21 13.93
N ALA A 42 1.81 -2.53 14.96
CA ALA A 42 3.23 -2.16 15.00
C ALA A 42 4.05 -2.86 13.91
N ILE A 43 3.71 -4.12 13.57
CA ILE A 43 4.38 -4.87 12.49
C ILE A 43 4.08 -4.24 11.14
N ILE A 44 2.81 -3.93 10.89
CA ILE A 44 2.40 -3.26 9.65
C ILE A 44 3.08 -1.89 9.55
N TRP A 45 3.08 -1.14 10.66
CA TRP A 45 3.68 0.19 10.72
C TRP A 45 5.18 0.18 10.45
N ALA A 46 5.90 -0.78 11.02
CA ALA A 46 7.34 -0.93 10.79
C ALA A 46 7.66 -1.16 9.30
N LEU A 47 6.86 -1.97 8.59
CA LEU A 47 7.02 -2.16 7.15
C LEU A 47 6.73 -0.88 6.36
N LEU A 48 5.64 -0.17 6.68
CA LEU A 48 5.25 1.05 5.98
C LEU A 48 6.23 2.21 6.20
N THR A 49 6.92 2.26 7.34
CA THR A 49 7.79 3.39 7.71
C THR A 49 9.28 3.13 7.53
N ASN A 50 9.69 1.95 7.09
CA ASN A 50 11.06 1.67 6.67
C ASN A 50 11.22 1.95 5.17
N ALA A 51 11.53 3.19 4.81
CA ALA A 51 11.57 3.64 3.41
C ALA A 51 12.49 2.78 2.54
N SER A 52 13.71 2.49 2.99
CA SER A 52 14.71 1.74 2.23
C SER A 52 14.35 0.27 2.00
N ASP A 53 13.46 -0.29 2.82
CA ASP A 53 13.03 -1.68 2.75
C ASP A 53 11.82 -1.91 1.81
N HIS A 54 11.14 -0.86 1.41
CA HIS A 54 9.97 -0.98 0.52
C HIS A 54 10.21 -1.82 -0.74
N PRO A 55 11.31 -1.62 -1.50
CA PRO A 55 11.53 -2.40 -2.73
C PRO A 55 11.71 -3.90 -2.48
N ARG A 56 12.09 -4.31 -1.27
CA ARG A 56 12.27 -5.72 -0.92
C ARG A 56 10.94 -6.48 -0.86
N TRP A 57 9.90 -5.85 -0.33
CA TRP A 57 8.62 -6.51 -0.10
C TRP A 57 7.49 -6.00 -0.99
N ASN A 58 7.65 -4.84 -1.61
CA ASN A 58 6.59 -4.20 -2.41
C ASN A 58 7.04 -4.00 -3.86
N SER A 59 6.44 -4.76 -4.76
CA SER A 59 6.77 -4.75 -6.20
C SER A 59 6.33 -3.48 -6.93
N THR A 60 5.50 -2.63 -6.31
CA THR A 60 5.03 -1.37 -6.93
C THR A 60 6.02 -0.21 -6.71
N ILE A 61 7.03 -0.39 -5.86
CA ILE A 61 8.01 0.63 -5.49
C ILE A 61 9.40 0.19 -5.94
N ALA A 62 9.99 0.92 -6.88
CA ALA A 62 11.35 0.68 -7.35
C ALA A 62 12.40 1.23 -6.38
N SER A 63 12.14 2.37 -5.75
CA SER A 63 12.95 2.92 -4.66
C SER A 63 12.15 3.92 -3.82
N LEU A 64 12.46 3.97 -2.54
CA LEU A 64 11.92 4.97 -1.63
C LEU A 64 13.05 5.38 -0.66
N GLN A 65 13.36 6.67 -0.62
CA GLN A 65 14.46 7.22 0.15
C GLN A 65 14.00 8.38 1.03
N GLY A 66 14.64 8.57 2.15
CA GLY A 66 14.35 9.63 3.11
C GLY A 66 13.82 9.07 4.43
N THR A 67 13.50 9.98 5.34
CA THR A 67 13.00 9.67 6.69
C THR A 67 11.56 10.08 6.82
N PHE A 68 10.72 9.20 7.38
CA PHE A 68 9.34 9.51 7.66
C PHE A 68 9.20 10.28 8.98
N ALA A 69 9.42 11.59 8.92
CA ALA A 69 9.14 12.53 10.00
C ALA A 69 8.42 13.75 9.44
N PRO A 70 7.54 14.41 10.20
CA PRO A 70 6.80 15.58 9.72
C PRO A 70 7.75 16.66 9.17
N GLY A 71 7.48 17.11 7.94
CA GLY A 71 8.28 18.11 7.26
C GLY A 71 9.46 17.57 6.45
N GLU A 72 9.89 16.34 6.67
CA GLU A 72 11.00 15.73 5.94
C GLU A 72 10.64 15.42 4.48
N LYS A 73 11.66 15.40 3.64
CA LYS A 73 11.54 15.08 2.21
C LYS A 73 11.81 13.61 1.97
N ILE A 74 11.01 13.02 1.12
CA ILE A 74 11.22 11.66 0.60
C ILE A 74 11.29 11.70 -0.92
N VAL A 75 11.97 10.72 -1.50
CA VAL A 75 12.06 10.53 -2.95
C VAL A 75 11.51 9.16 -3.31
N LEU A 76 10.41 9.15 -4.01
CA LEU A 76 9.71 7.94 -4.47
C LEU A 76 9.99 7.69 -5.95
N LYS A 77 10.31 6.45 -6.30
CA LYS A 77 10.31 5.92 -7.65
C LYS A 77 9.35 4.74 -7.72
N SER A 78 8.25 4.89 -8.44
CA SER A 78 7.25 3.84 -8.65
C SER A 78 7.64 2.97 -9.85
N THR A 79 7.27 1.69 -9.83
CA THR A 79 7.41 0.81 -11.01
C THR A 79 6.45 1.19 -12.13
N LEU A 80 5.32 1.83 -11.80
CA LEU A 80 4.33 2.31 -12.77
C LEU A 80 4.88 3.45 -13.65
N GLU A 81 5.80 4.28 -13.10
CA GLU A 81 6.50 5.36 -13.81
C GLU A 81 8.01 5.31 -13.51
N ALA A 82 8.65 4.20 -13.86
CA ALA A 82 10.03 3.89 -13.46
C ALA A 82 11.09 4.91 -13.93
N LYS A 83 10.79 5.71 -14.95
CA LYS A 83 11.70 6.76 -15.46
C LYS A 83 11.63 8.06 -14.64
N ARG A 84 10.64 8.19 -13.73
CA ARG A 84 10.39 9.42 -12.98
C ARG A 84 10.64 9.23 -11.50
N SER A 85 11.26 10.23 -10.87
CA SER A 85 11.38 10.33 -9.41
C SER A 85 10.48 11.45 -8.90
N PHE A 86 9.74 11.16 -7.84
CA PHE A 86 8.81 12.10 -7.20
C PHE A 86 9.43 12.58 -5.90
N LYS A 87 9.65 13.89 -5.78
CA LYS A 87 10.08 14.53 -4.53
C LYS A 87 8.84 14.93 -3.75
N LEU A 88 8.62 14.29 -2.64
CA LEU A 88 7.45 14.43 -1.80
C LEU A 88 7.85 14.90 -0.40
N LYS A 89 6.90 15.39 0.37
CA LYS A 89 7.09 15.81 1.75
C LYS A 89 6.18 15.00 2.66
N VAL A 90 6.70 14.56 3.81
CA VAL A 90 5.88 13.98 4.88
C VAL A 90 5.06 15.08 5.51
N LYS A 91 3.75 15.01 5.42
CA LYS A 91 2.79 16.02 5.90
C LYS A 91 2.27 15.67 7.30
N GLU A 92 2.08 14.36 7.55
CA GLU A 92 1.54 13.88 8.82
C GLU A 92 2.18 12.53 9.16
N PHE A 93 2.49 12.33 10.44
CA PHE A 93 3.03 11.09 10.97
C PHE A 93 2.47 10.87 12.38
N GLN A 94 1.52 9.93 12.48
CA GLN A 94 0.95 9.47 13.74
C GLN A 94 1.30 7.98 13.89
N SER A 95 2.18 7.66 14.84
CA SER A 95 2.70 6.30 15.02
C SER A 95 1.58 5.26 15.09
N ALA A 96 1.73 4.19 14.32
CA ALA A 96 0.80 3.08 14.17
C ALA A 96 -0.65 3.46 13.77
N LYS A 97 -0.87 4.68 13.28
CA LYS A 97 -2.21 5.17 12.92
C LYS A 97 -2.29 5.77 11.53
N LYS A 98 -1.43 6.77 11.25
CA LYS A 98 -1.56 7.54 10.02
C LYS A 98 -0.23 8.09 9.52
N LEU A 99 0.02 7.91 8.23
CA LEU A 99 1.12 8.50 7.50
C LEU A 99 0.56 9.21 6.26
N VAL A 100 0.95 10.46 6.06
CA VAL A 100 0.58 11.24 4.88
C VAL A 100 1.83 11.83 4.25
N TRP A 101 1.99 11.61 2.96
CA TRP A 101 2.99 12.31 2.17
C TRP A 101 2.42 12.86 0.87
N GLY A 102 3.11 13.80 0.27
CA GLY A 102 2.67 14.36 -1.00
C GLY A 102 3.40 15.65 -1.36
N ASP A 103 2.93 16.24 -2.42
CA ASP A 103 3.29 17.60 -2.87
C ASP A 103 2.05 18.49 -2.90
N GLY A 104 2.06 19.57 -3.71
CA GLY A 104 0.91 20.45 -3.87
C GLY A 104 -0.24 19.88 -4.70
N LYS A 105 -0.03 18.75 -5.42
CA LYS A 105 -1.01 18.17 -6.35
C LYS A 105 -1.39 16.74 -5.97
N VAL A 106 -0.47 16.00 -5.37
CA VAL A 106 -0.61 14.59 -5.01
C VAL A 106 -0.51 14.44 -3.50
N GLN A 107 -1.40 13.64 -2.93
CA GLN A 107 -1.35 13.26 -1.54
C GLN A 107 -1.68 11.79 -1.40
N ARG A 108 -0.76 11.02 -0.78
CA ARG A 108 -0.99 9.63 -0.39
C ARG A 108 -1.14 9.55 1.12
N THR A 109 -2.18 8.85 1.54
CA THR A 109 -2.52 8.64 2.95
C THR A 109 -2.55 7.14 3.23
N PHE A 110 -1.91 6.73 4.30
CA PHE A 110 -1.99 5.39 4.87
C PHE A 110 -2.64 5.50 6.24
N THR A 111 -3.59 4.63 6.52
CA THR A 111 -4.21 4.52 7.84
C THR A 111 -4.25 3.08 8.31
N LEU A 112 -4.07 2.89 9.61
CA LEU A 112 -4.27 1.62 10.31
C LEU A 112 -5.38 1.80 11.32
N LYS A 113 -6.32 0.86 11.33
CA LYS A 113 -7.41 0.80 12.31
C LYS A 113 -7.41 -0.59 12.95
N ASN A 114 -7.15 -0.65 14.24
CA ASN A 114 -7.28 -1.88 15.02
C ASN A 114 -8.77 -2.25 15.16
N ASN A 115 -9.11 -3.49 14.82
CA ASN A 115 -10.50 -3.98 14.85
C ASN A 115 -10.85 -4.69 16.16
N SER A 116 -9.92 -4.76 17.14
CA SER A 116 -10.09 -5.42 18.44
C SER A 116 -10.37 -6.93 18.38
N ASP A 117 -10.23 -7.54 17.21
CA ASP A 117 -10.39 -8.99 16.96
C ASP A 117 -9.07 -9.67 16.54
N GLY A 118 -7.94 -8.99 16.76
CA GLY A 118 -6.61 -9.42 16.29
C GLY A 118 -6.35 -9.12 14.82
N THR A 119 -7.20 -8.32 14.20
CA THR A 119 -7.01 -7.83 12.84
C THR A 119 -6.86 -6.32 12.81
N VAL A 120 -6.20 -5.84 11.76
CA VAL A 120 -6.02 -4.41 11.46
C VAL A 120 -6.55 -4.13 10.06
N THR A 121 -7.37 -3.11 9.92
CA THR A 121 -7.74 -2.57 8.62
C THR A 121 -6.67 -1.58 8.17
N PHE A 122 -5.93 -1.96 7.13
CA PHE A 122 -5.05 -1.10 6.38
C PHE A 122 -5.84 -0.40 5.27
N THR A 123 -5.65 0.91 5.11
CA THR A 123 -6.22 1.67 3.98
C THR A 123 -5.15 2.56 3.38
N MET A 124 -5.02 2.53 2.06
CA MET A 124 -4.18 3.44 1.29
C MET A 124 -5.05 4.22 0.32
N THR A 125 -4.93 5.54 0.35
CA THR A 125 -5.67 6.47 -0.53
C THR A 125 -4.68 7.40 -1.20
N GLU A 126 -4.84 7.64 -2.50
CA GLU A 126 -4.12 8.69 -3.21
C GLU A 126 -5.09 9.66 -3.89
N ARG A 127 -4.88 10.93 -3.59
CA ARG A 127 -5.62 12.05 -4.18
C ARG A 127 -4.70 12.82 -5.10
N ILE A 128 -5.14 13.01 -6.36
CA ILE A 128 -4.48 13.85 -7.34
C ILE A 128 -5.47 14.88 -7.81
N GLY A 129 -5.12 16.16 -7.67
CA GLY A 129 -6.06 17.22 -8.01
C GLY A 129 -5.44 18.60 -8.13
N GLY A 130 -6.32 19.58 -8.28
CA GLY A 130 -5.99 20.99 -8.43
C GLY A 130 -6.57 21.61 -9.71
N LEU A 131 -6.49 22.92 -9.84
CA LEU A 131 -7.10 23.67 -10.96
C LEU A 131 -6.61 23.18 -12.34
N MET A 132 -5.36 22.72 -12.45
CA MET A 132 -4.77 22.22 -13.70
C MET A 132 -5.01 20.72 -13.92
N PHE A 133 -5.69 20.03 -13.00
CA PHE A 133 -5.93 18.58 -13.10
C PHE A 133 -6.63 18.19 -14.40
N PRO A 134 -7.69 18.88 -14.89
CA PRO A 134 -8.39 18.49 -16.12
C PRO A 134 -7.47 18.43 -17.35
N MET A 135 -6.44 19.30 -17.41
CA MET A 135 -5.48 19.31 -18.53
C MET A 135 -4.54 18.13 -18.51
N HIS A 136 -4.25 17.56 -17.34
CA HIS A 136 -3.28 16.49 -17.16
C HIS A 136 -3.91 15.12 -16.90
N ALA A 137 -5.20 15.08 -16.55
CA ALA A 137 -5.90 13.86 -16.12
C ALA A 137 -5.76 12.67 -17.08
N LYS A 138 -5.77 12.95 -18.39
CA LYS A 138 -5.64 11.92 -19.45
C LYS A 138 -4.26 11.26 -19.51
N TYR A 139 -3.24 11.91 -18.97
CA TYR A 139 -1.85 11.39 -18.98
C TYR A 139 -1.50 10.64 -17.70
N ILE A 140 -2.39 10.65 -16.69
CA ILE A 140 -2.14 9.98 -15.42
C ILE A 140 -2.69 8.56 -15.53
N PRO A 141 -1.83 7.51 -15.40
CA PRO A 141 -2.26 6.13 -15.51
C PRO A 141 -3.28 5.75 -14.43
N SER A 142 -4.02 4.66 -14.63
CA SER A 142 -4.81 4.05 -13.54
C SER A 142 -3.89 3.51 -12.46
N PHE A 143 -4.32 3.65 -11.20
CA PHE A 143 -3.60 3.12 -10.04
C PHE A 143 -4.24 1.87 -9.45
N ASP A 144 -5.40 1.44 -9.95
CA ASP A 144 -6.17 0.37 -9.33
C ASP A 144 -5.35 -0.92 -9.19
N ASP A 145 -4.69 -1.37 -10.26
CA ASP A 145 -3.86 -2.59 -10.24
C ASP A 145 -2.63 -2.41 -9.32
N SER A 146 -1.98 -1.26 -9.36
CA SER A 146 -0.84 -0.95 -8.49
C SER A 146 -1.24 -0.93 -7.01
N PHE A 147 -2.43 -0.43 -6.69
CA PHE A 147 -2.96 -0.38 -5.33
C PHE A 147 -3.35 -1.77 -4.82
N ASN A 148 -3.99 -2.58 -5.66
CA ASN A 148 -4.29 -3.98 -5.36
C ASN A 148 -3.00 -4.76 -5.11
N THR A 149 -1.98 -4.57 -5.94
CA THR A 149 -0.67 -5.20 -5.78
C THR A 149 0.02 -4.76 -4.50
N PHE A 150 0.00 -3.46 -4.16
CA PHE A 150 0.57 -2.96 -2.92
C PHE A 150 -0.04 -3.64 -1.69
N ALA A 151 -1.37 -3.74 -1.62
CA ALA A 151 -2.08 -4.38 -0.53
C ALA A 151 -1.79 -5.88 -0.44
N ALA A 152 -1.70 -6.56 -1.59
CA ALA A 152 -1.36 -7.98 -1.67
C ALA A 152 0.07 -8.26 -1.18
N ASP A 153 1.04 -7.46 -1.62
CA ASP A 153 2.44 -7.58 -1.22
C ASP A 153 2.61 -7.34 0.28
N LEU A 154 1.93 -6.32 0.83
CA LEU A 154 1.94 -6.03 2.26
C LEU A 154 1.44 -7.24 3.07
N LYS A 155 0.29 -7.80 2.70
CA LYS A 155 -0.27 -8.99 3.37
C LYS A 155 0.68 -10.18 3.24
N LYS A 156 1.18 -10.46 2.05
CA LYS A 156 2.12 -11.55 1.79
C LYS A 156 3.40 -11.46 2.64
N GLN A 157 3.89 -10.24 2.89
CA GLN A 157 5.06 -10.01 3.72
C GLN A 157 4.77 -10.28 5.21
N ILE A 158 3.54 -10.03 5.67
CA ILE A 158 3.14 -10.15 7.07
C ILE A 158 2.79 -11.58 7.46
N ASP A 159 2.10 -12.34 6.60
CA ASP A 159 1.61 -13.70 6.89
C ASP A 159 2.70 -14.64 7.44
N PRO A 160 3.94 -14.69 6.91
CA PRO A 160 5.01 -15.53 7.48
C PRO A 160 5.54 -15.06 8.84
N ILE A 161 5.46 -13.76 9.13
CA ILE A 161 5.93 -13.18 10.41
C ILE A 161 5.01 -13.63 11.54
N GLN A 162 3.70 -13.60 11.31
CA GLN A 162 2.69 -14.04 12.27
C GLN A 162 2.78 -15.54 12.56
N ASN A 163 3.02 -16.37 11.54
CA ASN A 163 3.13 -17.82 11.70
C ASN A 163 4.39 -18.28 12.47
N LYS A 164 5.40 -17.41 12.65
CA LYS A 164 6.60 -17.69 13.46
C LYS A 164 6.46 -17.23 14.91
N ALA A 165 5.46 -16.42 15.22
CA ALA A 165 5.22 -15.86 16.56
C ALA A 165 4.26 -16.72 17.41
N LEU A 166 3.72 -17.81 16.84
CA LEU A 166 2.90 -18.84 17.50
C LEU A 166 3.73 -20.11 17.73
#